data_9451bf233d06998bb9e2030b0854e288
#
_entry.id   9451bf233d06998bb9e2030b0854e288
#
_cell.length_a   1.000
_cell.length_b   1.000
_cell.length_c   1.000
_cell.angle_alpha   90.00
_cell.angle_beta   90.00
_cell.angle_gamma   90.00
#
_symmetry.space_group_name_H-M   'P 1'
#
loop_
_entity.id
_entity.type
_entity.pdbx_description
1 polymer ?
#
loop_
_entity_poly.entity_id
_entity_poly.type
_entity_poly.pdbx_seq_one_letter_code
_entity_poly.pdbx_strand_id
1 'polypeptide(L)'
;MANRAEEVLVGIPDVAGGVLVSPAPLGVASYPADAVTAVPTGMVAVGFVSEDGVTESVSRNVEKVKAWGGQTVRTVQQDYETTYSFSFLQFKNEDVLKAVYGKDNVTGSAGTFVVKKNAQVLERRSWLFEMEDGDTKIRLFVPNGQITEVGDVSYNHQNAIMLEVTIEAFPDENGDTAFLFTDTP
;
A
#
# COMPACT_ATOMS: atom_id res chain seq x y z
N MET A 1 8.66 29.69 -17.01
CA MET A 1 9.03 28.77 -15.95
C MET A 1 10.20 27.95 -16.46
N ALA A 2 11.29 27.86 -15.73
CA ALA A 2 12.41 26.99 -16.11
C ALA A 2 12.04 25.56 -15.78
N ASN A 3 12.32 24.63 -16.69
CA ASN A 3 12.20 23.19 -16.41
C ASN A 3 13.27 22.83 -15.35
N ARG A 4 12.86 22.26 -14.24
CA ARG A 4 13.73 21.86 -13.13
C ARG A 4 13.85 20.35 -13.13
N ALA A 5 15.01 19.84 -13.47
CA ALA A 5 15.26 18.40 -13.47
C ALA A 5 15.19 17.79 -12.05
N GLU A 6 15.50 18.61 -11.04
CA GLU A 6 15.40 18.25 -9.62
C GLU A 6 13.97 18.00 -9.10
N GLU A 7 12.96 18.40 -9.87
CA GLU A 7 11.56 18.14 -9.55
C GLU A 7 11.06 16.79 -10.13
N VAL A 8 11.92 16.07 -10.89
CA VAL A 8 11.63 14.72 -11.41
C VAL A 8 12.24 13.72 -10.46
N LEU A 9 11.40 13.00 -9.73
CA LEU A 9 11.84 12.06 -8.69
C LEU A 9 11.72 10.61 -9.16
N VAL A 10 12.59 9.77 -8.63
CA VAL A 10 12.58 8.30 -8.79
C VAL A 10 12.31 7.69 -7.42
N GLY A 11 11.34 6.77 -7.33
CA GLY A 11 11.00 6.11 -6.07
C GLY A 11 11.93 4.92 -5.81
N ILE A 12 13.09 5.15 -5.18
CA ILE A 12 13.99 4.09 -4.74
C ILE A 12 13.56 3.64 -3.34
N PRO A 13 13.34 2.34 -3.07
CA PRO A 13 12.95 1.89 -1.73
C PRO A 13 14.05 2.17 -0.72
N ASP A 14 13.70 2.67 0.47
CA ASP A 14 14.63 2.85 1.58
C ASP A 14 15.14 1.49 2.09
N VAL A 15 16.20 1.51 2.93
CA VAL A 15 16.97 0.36 3.45
C VAL A 15 16.13 -0.77 4.07
N ALA A 16 14.90 -0.51 4.49
CA ALA A 16 13.98 -1.52 5.02
C ALA A 16 13.17 -2.28 3.94
N GLY A 17 13.51 -2.10 2.65
CA GLY A 17 12.76 -2.70 1.53
C GLY A 17 11.53 -1.89 1.13
N GLY A 18 11.37 -0.70 1.70
CA GLY A 18 10.40 0.31 1.27
C GLY A 18 8.97 0.12 1.77
N VAL A 19 8.58 -1.06 2.24
CA VAL A 19 7.20 -1.31 2.68
C VAL A 19 7.14 -1.78 4.14
N LEU A 20 6.30 -1.09 4.92
CA LEU A 20 6.02 -1.45 6.31
C LEU A 20 4.52 -1.63 6.51
N VAL A 21 4.15 -2.50 7.44
CA VAL A 21 2.76 -2.77 7.78
C VAL A 21 2.57 -2.77 9.29
N SER A 22 1.44 -2.28 9.76
CA SER A 22 1.03 -2.42 11.16
C SER A 22 0.18 -3.70 11.37
N PRO A 23 0.10 -4.23 12.59
CA PRO A 23 -0.77 -5.37 12.91
C PRO A 23 -2.27 -5.00 12.89
N ALA A 24 -2.59 -3.70 13.03
CA ALA A 24 -3.93 -3.13 13.00
C ALA A 24 -3.85 -1.67 12.55
N PRO A 25 -4.95 -1.03 12.13
CA PRO A 25 -4.95 0.39 11.78
C PRO A 25 -4.42 1.25 12.94
N LEU A 26 -3.54 2.19 12.62
CA LEU A 26 -3.02 3.16 13.59
C LEU A 26 -4.08 4.24 13.86
N GLY A 27 -4.11 4.73 15.09
CA GLY A 27 -4.93 5.92 15.41
C GLY A 27 -4.31 7.19 14.85
N VAL A 28 -5.13 8.19 14.56
CA VAL A 28 -4.73 9.49 13.94
C VAL A 28 -3.54 10.16 14.66
N ALA A 29 -3.48 10.06 15.99
CA ALA A 29 -2.37 10.62 16.76
C ALA A 29 -1.00 9.95 16.51
N SER A 30 -0.99 8.80 15.86
CA SER A 30 0.21 8.03 15.53
C SER A 30 0.58 8.11 14.04
N TYR A 31 -0.09 8.95 13.27
CA TYR A 31 0.25 9.15 11.86
C TYR A 31 1.60 9.85 11.72
N PRO A 32 2.37 9.54 10.66
CA PRO A 32 3.57 10.30 10.35
C PRO A 32 3.22 11.76 10.08
N ALA A 33 4.08 12.68 10.53
CA ALA A 33 3.89 14.11 10.30
C ALA A 33 4.59 14.60 9.02
N ASP A 34 5.63 13.88 8.58
CA ASP A 34 6.48 14.22 7.43
C ASP A 34 7.19 12.96 6.91
N ALA A 35 8.07 13.14 5.92
CA ALA A 35 8.83 12.04 5.31
C ALA A 35 10.13 11.68 6.07
N VAL A 36 10.58 12.49 7.04
CA VAL A 36 11.90 12.35 7.69
C VAL A 36 11.81 11.92 9.17
N THR A 37 10.70 12.16 9.83
CA THR A 37 10.50 11.69 11.22
C THR A 37 10.53 10.17 11.31
N ALA A 38 10.83 9.66 12.50
CA ALA A 38 10.88 8.23 12.74
C ALA A 38 9.56 7.54 12.32
N VAL A 39 9.70 6.32 11.81
CA VAL A 39 8.55 5.46 11.46
C VAL A 39 7.64 5.29 12.68
N PRO A 40 6.30 5.38 12.50
CA PRO A 40 5.35 5.18 13.59
C PRO A 40 5.57 3.86 14.34
N THR A 41 5.45 3.91 15.66
CA THR A 41 5.63 2.72 16.50
C THR A 41 4.61 1.65 16.15
N GLY A 42 5.08 0.40 16.02
CA GLY A 42 4.23 -0.75 15.68
C GLY A 42 4.19 -1.09 14.19
N MET A 43 4.85 -0.29 13.34
CA MET A 43 5.08 -0.67 11.94
C MET A 43 6.23 -1.67 11.84
N VAL A 44 6.07 -2.69 11.04
CA VAL A 44 7.04 -3.77 10.80
C VAL A 44 7.38 -3.81 9.32
N ALA A 45 8.67 -3.85 9.01
CA ALA A 45 9.14 -3.99 7.63
C ALA A 45 8.82 -5.39 7.09
N VAL A 46 8.21 -5.44 5.91
CA VAL A 46 7.82 -6.71 5.26
C VAL A 46 8.89 -7.26 4.31
N GLY A 47 10.06 -6.61 4.27
CA GLY A 47 11.20 -7.04 3.46
C GLY A 47 11.10 -6.60 2.01
N PHE A 48 11.74 -7.36 1.10
CA PHE A 48 11.87 -6.96 -0.29
C PHE A 48 10.56 -7.04 -1.07
N VAL A 49 10.33 -6.01 -1.87
CA VAL A 49 9.30 -5.93 -2.91
C VAL A 49 9.94 -6.16 -4.28
N SER A 50 9.18 -6.58 -5.28
CA SER A 50 9.68 -6.78 -6.64
C SER A 50 10.21 -5.48 -7.26
N GLU A 51 11.01 -5.61 -8.32
CA GLU A 51 11.58 -4.48 -9.06
C GLU A 51 10.52 -3.55 -9.71
N ASP A 52 9.29 -4.04 -9.86
CA ASP A 52 8.17 -3.24 -10.37
C ASP A 52 7.71 -2.17 -9.36
N GLY A 53 8.16 -2.27 -8.09
CA GLY A 53 7.84 -1.32 -7.03
C GLY A 53 6.37 -1.37 -6.61
N VAL A 54 5.81 -0.20 -6.30
CA VAL A 54 4.41 -0.02 -5.88
C VAL A 54 3.68 0.82 -6.91
N THR A 55 2.55 0.32 -7.38
CA THR A 55 1.68 1.02 -8.34
C THR A 55 0.43 1.52 -7.62
N GLU A 56 0.20 2.83 -7.68
CA GLU A 56 -1.05 3.46 -7.22
C GLU A 56 -2.03 3.55 -8.39
N SER A 57 -3.29 3.19 -8.15
CA SER A 57 -4.40 3.37 -9.09
C SER A 57 -5.54 4.08 -8.40
N VAL A 58 -6.01 5.17 -9.01
CA VAL A 58 -7.14 5.97 -8.52
C VAL A 58 -8.28 5.89 -9.53
N SER A 59 -9.41 5.38 -9.08
CA SER A 59 -10.63 5.30 -9.86
C SER A 59 -11.66 6.31 -9.35
N ARG A 60 -12.25 7.08 -10.26
CA ARG A 60 -13.35 8.01 -9.97
C ARG A 60 -14.47 7.77 -10.96
N ASN A 61 -15.59 7.26 -10.48
CA ASN A 61 -16.79 7.08 -11.30
C ASN A 61 -17.71 8.30 -11.15
N VAL A 62 -18.09 8.90 -12.27
CA VAL A 62 -18.95 10.08 -12.31
C VAL A 62 -20.16 9.85 -13.18
N GLU A 63 -21.33 10.16 -12.66
CA GLU A 63 -22.57 10.16 -13.42
C GLU A 63 -22.93 11.58 -13.88
N LYS A 64 -23.41 11.68 -15.12
CA LYS A 64 -23.81 12.96 -15.72
C LYS A 64 -25.33 13.03 -15.83
N VAL A 65 -25.94 13.96 -15.09
CA VAL A 65 -27.34 14.30 -15.24
C VAL A 65 -27.50 15.21 -16.48
N LYS A 66 -28.33 14.78 -17.45
CA LYS A 66 -28.56 15.51 -18.68
C LYS A 66 -29.95 16.13 -18.70
N ALA A 67 -30.05 17.33 -19.24
CA ALA A 67 -31.35 17.98 -19.57
C ALA A 67 -31.94 17.38 -20.84
N TRP A 68 -33.23 17.65 -21.08
CA TRP A 68 -33.90 17.34 -22.33
C TRP A 68 -33.15 18.03 -23.49
N GLY A 69 -32.68 17.24 -24.45
CA GLY A 69 -31.80 17.71 -25.53
C GLY A 69 -30.34 17.34 -25.37
N GLY A 70 -29.97 16.61 -24.27
CA GLY A 70 -28.67 15.96 -24.13
C GLY A 70 -27.57 16.81 -23.46
N GLN A 71 -27.85 18.06 -23.11
CA GLN A 71 -26.88 18.91 -22.40
C GLN A 71 -26.63 18.39 -20.97
N THR A 72 -25.36 18.23 -20.59
CA THR A 72 -24.99 17.89 -19.20
C THR A 72 -25.23 19.10 -18.30
N VAL A 73 -26.10 18.96 -17.29
CA VAL A 73 -26.44 20.01 -16.32
C VAL A 73 -25.79 19.82 -14.97
N ARG A 74 -25.39 18.58 -14.64
CA ARG A 74 -24.72 18.24 -13.38
C ARG A 74 -23.86 17.00 -13.56
N THR A 75 -22.73 16.98 -12.85
CA THR A 75 -21.90 15.80 -12.68
C THR A 75 -21.91 15.42 -11.20
N VAL A 76 -22.18 14.14 -10.92
CA VAL A 76 -22.21 13.58 -9.55
C VAL A 76 -21.16 12.50 -9.47
N GLN A 77 -20.24 12.59 -8.51
CA GLN A 77 -19.31 11.51 -8.23
C GLN A 77 -20.07 10.38 -7.54
N GLN A 78 -19.98 9.18 -8.08
CA GLN A 78 -20.61 7.97 -7.53
C GLN A 78 -19.65 7.23 -6.61
N ASP A 79 -18.41 7.00 -7.09
CA ASP A 79 -17.41 6.23 -6.39
C ASP A 79 -16.04 6.92 -6.43
N TYR A 80 -15.25 6.67 -5.41
CA TYR A 80 -13.84 6.99 -5.34
C TYR A 80 -13.11 5.82 -4.69
N GLU A 81 -12.17 5.25 -5.40
CA GLU A 81 -11.39 4.10 -4.96
C GLU A 81 -9.91 4.37 -5.22
N THR A 82 -9.08 4.06 -4.25
CA THR A 82 -7.63 4.10 -4.39
C THR A 82 -7.08 2.74 -4.02
N THR A 83 -6.28 2.16 -4.91
CA THR A 83 -5.64 0.87 -4.72
C THR A 83 -4.13 0.97 -4.91
N TYR A 84 -3.39 0.12 -4.19
CA TYR A 84 -1.94 -0.02 -4.27
C TYR A 84 -1.59 -1.46 -4.55
N SER A 85 -0.90 -1.72 -5.67
CA SER A 85 -0.50 -3.07 -6.08
C SER A 85 1.01 -3.22 -6.05
N PHE A 86 1.50 -4.33 -5.50
CA PHE A 86 2.92 -4.68 -5.44
C PHE A 86 3.11 -6.17 -5.14
N SER A 87 4.35 -6.67 -5.27
CA SER A 87 4.65 -8.09 -5.05
C SER A 87 5.71 -8.28 -3.98
N PHE A 88 5.40 -9.05 -2.94
CA PHE A 88 6.37 -9.47 -1.93
C PHE A 88 7.29 -10.56 -2.46
N LEU A 89 8.61 -10.43 -2.25
CA LEU A 89 9.61 -11.43 -2.58
C LEU A 89 9.92 -12.38 -1.41
N GLN A 90 9.69 -11.94 -0.18
CA GLN A 90 10.03 -12.71 1.01
C GLN A 90 8.91 -13.67 1.42
N PHE A 91 8.70 -14.73 0.66
CA PHE A 91 7.68 -15.75 0.89
C PHE A 91 7.75 -16.43 2.27
N LYS A 92 8.90 -16.44 2.94
CA LYS A 92 9.09 -17.00 4.29
C LYS A 92 9.02 -15.99 5.42
N ASN A 93 8.67 -14.74 5.13
CA ASN A 93 8.51 -13.73 6.15
C ASN A 93 7.16 -13.91 6.86
N GLU A 94 7.19 -14.03 8.18
CA GLU A 94 6.00 -14.27 9.02
C GLU A 94 4.97 -13.14 8.90
N ASP A 95 5.44 -11.89 8.89
CA ASP A 95 4.58 -10.71 8.81
C ASP A 95 3.92 -10.58 7.44
N VAL A 96 4.64 -10.93 6.36
CA VAL A 96 4.08 -11.05 5.01
C VAL A 96 2.98 -12.11 4.96
N LEU A 97 3.27 -13.31 5.47
CA LEU A 97 2.28 -14.40 5.46
C LEU A 97 1.02 -14.03 6.27
N LYS A 98 1.20 -13.39 7.44
CA LYS A 98 0.09 -12.91 8.26
C LYS A 98 -0.70 -11.78 7.61
N ALA A 99 -0.03 -10.90 6.85
CA ALA A 99 -0.71 -9.84 6.10
C ALA A 99 -1.55 -10.42 4.96
N VAL A 100 -0.99 -11.38 4.19
CA VAL A 100 -1.61 -11.94 2.98
C VAL A 100 -2.68 -12.98 3.28
N TYR A 101 -2.49 -13.81 4.32
CA TYR A 101 -3.41 -14.92 4.63
C TYR A 101 -4.21 -14.75 5.91
N GLY A 102 -3.95 -13.68 6.66
CA GLY A 102 -4.57 -13.43 7.97
C GLY A 102 -3.77 -14.02 9.14
N LYS A 103 -3.71 -13.28 10.25
CA LYS A 103 -2.87 -13.64 11.41
C LYS A 103 -3.23 -14.99 12.02
N ASP A 104 -4.52 -15.36 12.05
CA ASP A 104 -5.02 -16.58 12.68
C ASP A 104 -4.84 -17.82 11.78
N ASN A 105 -4.50 -17.60 10.52
CA ASN A 105 -4.28 -18.64 9.53
C ASN A 105 -2.80 -19.04 9.39
N VAL A 106 -1.89 -18.32 10.04
CA VAL A 106 -0.44 -18.57 10.01
C VAL A 106 -0.01 -19.05 11.38
N THR A 107 0.47 -20.29 11.47
CA THR A 107 0.99 -20.89 12.70
C THR A 107 2.40 -21.40 12.49
N GLY A 108 3.24 -21.31 13.51
CA GLY A 108 4.65 -21.69 13.45
C GLY A 108 5.57 -20.55 13.86
N SER A 109 6.86 -20.78 13.78
CA SER A 109 7.90 -19.80 14.11
C SER A 109 9.25 -20.21 13.50
N ALA A 110 10.22 -19.31 13.54
CA ALA A 110 11.61 -19.57 13.13
C ALA A 110 11.75 -20.16 11.71
N GLY A 111 10.93 -19.68 10.76
CA GLY A 111 10.99 -20.08 9.35
C GLY A 111 10.26 -21.38 9.02
N THR A 112 9.55 -21.98 9.98
CA THR A 112 8.66 -23.12 9.77
C THR A 112 7.23 -22.70 10.01
N PHE A 113 6.44 -22.59 8.93
CA PHE A 113 5.06 -22.10 9.00
C PHE A 113 4.09 -23.08 8.38
N VAL A 114 2.89 -23.13 8.96
CA VAL A 114 1.71 -23.73 8.36
C VAL A 114 0.72 -22.62 8.07
N VAL A 115 0.36 -22.47 6.81
CA VAL A 115 -0.57 -21.45 6.33
C VAL A 115 -1.88 -22.14 5.92
N LYS A 116 -2.98 -21.77 6.57
CA LYS A 116 -4.31 -22.20 6.20
C LYS A 116 -4.90 -21.20 5.21
N LYS A 117 -5.31 -21.70 4.04
CA LYS A 117 -5.97 -20.87 3.02
C LYS A 117 -7.48 -21.08 3.14
N ASN A 118 -8.21 -20.00 3.37
CA ASN A 118 -9.67 -20.00 3.48
C ASN A 118 -10.24 -18.68 2.94
N ALA A 119 -11.55 -18.53 2.93
CA ALA A 119 -12.26 -17.35 2.43
C ALA A 119 -12.52 -16.30 3.52
N GLN A 120 -11.74 -16.29 4.59
CA GLN A 120 -11.86 -15.27 5.64
C GLN A 120 -11.47 -13.89 5.12
N VAL A 121 -12.28 -12.89 5.43
CA VAL A 121 -11.99 -11.48 5.11
C VAL A 121 -10.74 -11.06 5.89
N LEU A 122 -9.78 -10.47 5.19
CA LEU A 122 -8.55 -10.00 5.79
C LEU A 122 -8.76 -8.74 6.63
N GLU A 123 -7.95 -8.59 7.65
CA GLU A 123 -7.99 -7.44 8.55
C GLU A 123 -7.48 -6.18 7.86
N ARG A 124 -8.04 -5.04 8.23
CA ARG A 124 -7.51 -3.73 7.86
C ARG A 124 -6.24 -3.43 8.65
N ARG A 125 -5.30 -2.74 8.01
CA ARG A 125 -3.99 -2.41 8.55
C ARG A 125 -3.54 -1.05 8.05
N SER A 126 -2.61 -0.39 8.74
CA SER A 126 -1.92 0.74 8.15
C SER A 126 -0.71 0.26 7.36
N TRP A 127 -0.47 0.92 6.22
CA TRP A 127 0.63 0.64 5.30
C TRP A 127 1.46 1.89 5.12
N LEU A 128 2.76 1.70 5.04
CA LEU A 128 3.72 2.77 4.85
C LEU A 128 4.70 2.36 3.76
N PHE A 129 4.87 3.22 2.78
CA PHE A 129 5.82 3.05 1.68
C PHE A 129 6.87 4.15 1.80
N GLU A 130 8.12 3.74 2.01
CA GLU A 130 9.26 4.63 2.17
C GLU A 130 10.16 4.56 0.94
N MET A 131 10.39 5.70 0.32
CA MET A 131 11.20 5.84 -0.87
C MET A 131 12.14 7.03 -0.71
N GLU A 132 13.23 7.02 -1.49
CA GLU A 132 14.19 8.13 -1.52
C GLU A 132 14.70 8.37 -2.93
N ASP A 133 15.11 9.60 -3.20
CA ASP A 133 15.84 9.98 -4.38
C ASP A 133 16.91 11.02 -3.99
N GLY A 134 18.14 10.56 -3.85
CA GLY A 134 19.23 11.37 -3.29
C GLY A 134 18.90 11.83 -1.86
N ASP A 135 18.78 13.14 -1.66
CA ASP A 135 18.46 13.75 -0.37
C ASP A 135 16.95 13.85 -0.13
N THR A 136 16.13 13.66 -1.17
CA THR A 136 14.68 13.77 -1.06
C THR A 136 14.08 12.48 -0.51
N LYS A 137 13.29 12.59 0.57
CA LYS A 137 12.52 11.50 1.14
C LYS A 137 11.07 11.59 0.69
N ILE A 138 10.50 10.43 0.36
CA ILE A 138 9.11 10.30 -0.07
C ILE A 138 8.46 9.24 0.80
N ARG A 139 7.39 9.60 1.47
CA ARG A 139 6.63 8.71 2.34
C ARG A 139 5.17 8.72 1.93
N LEU A 140 4.65 7.55 1.56
CA LEU A 140 3.24 7.33 1.29
C LEU A 140 2.65 6.51 2.43
N PHE A 141 1.67 7.07 3.14
CA PHE A 141 1.01 6.43 4.28
C PHE A 141 -0.46 6.18 3.98
N VAL A 142 -0.89 4.92 4.11
CA VAL A 142 -2.28 4.48 3.98
C VAL A 142 -2.77 4.06 5.36
N PRO A 143 -3.59 4.89 6.03
CA PRO A 143 -4.01 4.65 7.40
C PRO A 143 -4.89 3.41 7.57
N ASN A 144 -5.71 3.10 6.58
CA ASN A 144 -6.76 2.09 6.66
C ASN A 144 -6.83 1.28 5.36
N GLY A 145 -5.79 0.46 5.12
CA GLY A 145 -5.69 -0.38 3.92
C GLY A 145 -6.06 -1.84 4.19
N GLN A 146 -6.72 -2.48 3.26
CA GLN A 146 -7.08 -3.89 3.30
C GLN A 146 -6.59 -4.58 2.02
N ILE A 147 -5.97 -5.75 2.13
CA ILE A 147 -5.71 -6.57 0.95
C ILE A 147 -7.04 -7.13 0.46
N THR A 148 -7.46 -6.70 -0.73
CA THR A 148 -8.70 -7.14 -1.38
C THR A 148 -8.45 -8.18 -2.45
N GLU A 149 -7.23 -8.21 -3.01
CA GLU A 149 -6.84 -9.17 -4.03
C GLU A 149 -5.45 -9.74 -3.75
N VAL A 150 -5.31 -11.04 -3.97
CA VAL A 150 -4.03 -11.76 -4.00
C VAL A 150 -3.91 -12.39 -5.39
N GLY A 151 -2.89 -12.00 -6.12
CA GLY A 151 -2.63 -12.48 -7.47
C GLY A 151 -2.21 -13.95 -7.52
N ASP A 152 -1.93 -14.43 -8.72
CA ASP A 152 -1.51 -15.80 -8.95
C ASP A 152 -0.13 -16.07 -8.35
N VAL A 153 -0.02 -17.16 -7.58
CA VAL A 153 1.25 -17.61 -7.01
C VAL A 153 1.81 -18.75 -7.86
N SER A 154 2.91 -18.50 -8.56
CA SER A 154 3.57 -19.50 -9.40
C SER A 154 4.66 -20.25 -8.63
N TYR A 155 4.56 -21.58 -8.62
CA TYR A 155 5.55 -22.47 -8.03
C TYR A 155 6.35 -23.15 -9.14
N ASN A 156 7.46 -22.57 -9.54
CA ASN A 156 8.34 -23.11 -10.60
C ASN A 156 9.81 -23.01 -10.16
N HIS A 157 10.71 -23.64 -10.91
CA HIS A 157 12.13 -23.68 -10.57
C HIS A 157 12.96 -22.53 -11.19
N GLN A 158 12.35 -21.68 -12.00
CA GLN A 158 13.04 -20.62 -12.75
C GLN A 158 12.94 -19.26 -12.10
N ASN A 159 11.82 -19.00 -11.41
CA ASN A 159 11.51 -17.70 -10.82
C ASN A 159 11.32 -17.80 -9.30
N ALA A 160 11.56 -16.69 -8.62
CA ALA A 160 11.19 -16.56 -7.20
C ALA A 160 9.68 -16.72 -7.03
N ILE A 161 9.26 -17.34 -5.94
CA ILE A 161 7.86 -17.35 -5.53
C ILE A 161 7.54 -15.96 -5.02
N MET A 162 6.59 -15.27 -5.64
CA MET A 162 6.14 -13.93 -5.27
C MET A 162 4.69 -13.97 -4.80
N LEU A 163 4.33 -13.05 -3.92
CA LEU A 163 2.96 -12.82 -3.48
C LEU A 163 2.55 -11.43 -3.96
N GLU A 164 1.88 -11.39 -5.11
CA GLU A 164 1.27 -10.18 -5.62
C GLU A 164 0.01 -9.86 -4.82
N VAL A 165 -0.13 -8.60 -4.39
CA VAL A 165 -1.27 -8.14 -3.62
C VAL A 165 -1.76 -6.81 -4.12
N THR A 166 -3.06 -6.58 -3.99
CA THR A 166 -3.69 -5.28 -4.15
C THR A 166 -4.32 -4.87 -2.82
N ILE A 167 -3.93 -3.71 -2.35
CA ILE A 167 -4.47 -3.07 -1.15
C ILE A 167 -5.46 -2.02 -1.59
N GLU A 168 -6.69 -2.08 -1.09
CA GLU A 168 -7.68 -1.02 -1.20
C GLU A 168 -7.57 -0.09 0.01
N ALA A 169 -7.48 1.21 -0.25
CA ALA A 169 -7.41 2.24 0.78
C ALA A 169 -8.81 2.73 1.14
N PHE A 170 -9.20 2.54 2.39
CA PHE A 170 -10.46 3.01 2.93
C PHE A 170 -10.26 4.34 3.66
N PRO A 171 -11.29 5.19 3.71
CA PRO A 171 -11.24 6.43 4.47
C PRO A 171 -10.92 6.17 5.96
N ASP A 172 -10.13 7.06 6.53
CA ASP A 172 -9.94 7.17 7.98
C ASP A 172 -11.10 7.95 8.65
N GLU A 173 -10.94 8.29 9.91
CA GLU A 173 -11.94 9.05 10.66
C GLU A 173 -12.18 10.48 10.11
N ASN A 174 -11.23 11.03 9.35
CA ASN A 174 -11.32 12.34 8.73
C ASN A 174 -11.82 12.28 7.27
N GLY A 175 -11.95 11.08 6.71
CA GLY A 175 -12.32 10.85 5.32
C GLY A 175 -11.13 10.77 4.35
N ASP A 176 -9.90 10.75 4.87
CA ASP A 176 -8.69 10.65 4.06
C ASP A 176 -8.30 9.20 3.81
N THR A 177 -7.94 8.86 2.57
CA THR A 177 -7.55 7.49 2.18
C THR A 177 -6.04 7.25 2.24
N ALA A 178 -5.25 8.29 1.96
CA ALA A 178 -3.79 8.22 1.99
C ALA A 178 -3.16 9.60 2.16
N PHE A 179 -1.93 9.62 2.64
CA PHE A 179 -1.10 10.82 2.83
C PHE A 179 0.22 10.63 2.11
N LEU A 180 0.59 11.59 1.26
CA LEU A 180 1.87 11.63 0.59
C LEU A 180 2.71 12.78 1.17
N PHE A 181 3.85 12.44 1.73
CA PHE A 181 4.82 13.39 2.24
C PHE A 181 6.06 13.37 1.36
N THR A 182 6.57 14.55 1.02
CA THR A 182 7.86 14.72 0.34
C THR A 182 8.66 15.75 1.12
N ASP A 183 9.90 15.44 1.43
CA ASP A 183 10.80 16.33 2.14
C ASP A 183 12.18 16.32 1.49
N THR A 184 12.73 17.49 1.30
CA THR A 184 14.11 17.71 0.83
C THR A 184 14.78 18.55 1.90
N PRO A 185 15.65 17.96 2.74
CA PRO A 185 16.33 18.65 3.84
C PRO A 185 17.30 19.75 3.39
#